data_dad4dd0b53d485a9247e06d755bee8d5
#
_entry.id   dad4dd0b53d485a9247e06d755bee8d5
#
_cell.length_a   1.000
_cell.length_b   1.000
_cell.length_c   1.000
_cell.angle_alpha   90.00
_cell.angle_beta   90.00
_cell.angle_gamma   90.00
#
_symmetry.space_group_name_H-M   'P 1'
#
loop_
_entity.id
_entity.type
_entity.pdbx_description
1 polymer ?
#
loop_
_entity_poly.entity_id
_entity_poly.type
_entity_poly.pdbx_seq_one_letter_code
_entity_poly.pdbx_strand_id
1 'polypeptide(L)'
;YKKLLANNIRIDMITSLDESAFLGSMQFDDESLSKISKDTIILSGNMTNEGVLKKFNQENLFLFELYKSFNKDNKYFTGYSIGEVTLDMLLDFKPKNIYLIGLDLALNQETGDSHAKDSDSITSSLNLDEEQSRDTFSHVDSVIKVKGNFRDFVFTTPLFYSSISSTNDKLSKKEKNINVYNLSSHGAYFENSIPIKKEEINTQDFKDINFNDINILPFLIKHSIKELSEESKKEIKNEITFLENDILKQLKEISKKDYKDFSFLFKDIIEIPLMINNSSYKSFFQILIGKLQIVIPYLFYHFNDIKVKNEEKKVKKIRDVFVKQITNLVNDYIICLKRVL
;
A
#
# COMPACT_ATOMS: atom_id res chain seq x y z
N TYR A 1 -15.60 8.47 -3.34
CA TYR A 1 -16.99 8.36 -2.92
C TYR A 1 -17.79 9.66 -3.13
N LYS A 2 -17.21 10.85 -2.89
CA LYS A 2 -17.89 12.16 -3.05
C LYS A 2 -18.54 12.33 -4.42
N LYS A 3 -17.86 11.95 -5.52
CA LYS A 3 -18.44 11.97 -6.87
C LYS A 3 -19.66 11.06 -7.03
N LEU A 4 -19.65 9.90 -6.40
CA LEU A 4 -20.80 8.99 -6.42
C LEU A 4 -21.99 9.61 -5.69
N LEU A 5 -21.76 10.17 -4.50
CA LEU A 5 -22.79 10.87 -3.73
C LEU A 5 -23.36 12.08 -4.50
N ALA A 6 -22.51 12.88 -5.13
CA ALA A 6 -22.92 14.04 -5.94
C ALA A 6 -23.79 13.66 -7.15
N ASN A 7 -23.68 12.42 -7.63
CA ASN A 7 -24.49 11.87 -8.72
C ASN A 7 -25.62 10.94 -8.23
N ASN A 8 -25.95 10.96 -6.93
CA ASN A 8 -26.99 10.14 -6.31
C ASN A 8 -26.78 8.63 -6.56
N ILE A 9 -25.53 8.19 -6.68
CA ILE A 9 -25.20 6.77 -6.82
C ILE A 9 -25.07 6.17 -5.42
N ARG A 10 -25.83 5.11 -5.15
CA ARG A 10 -25.73 4.35 -3.91
C ARG A 10 -24.34 3.74 -3.78
N ILE A 11 -23.78 3.83 -2.60
CA ILE A 11 -22.50 3.24 -2.24
C ILE A 11 -22.75 2.10 -1.24
N ASP A 12 -22.44 0.88 -1.63
CA ASP A 12 -22.64 -0.30 -0.77
C ASP A 12 -21.43 -0.51 0.16
N MET A 13 -20.21 -0.16 -0.32
CA MET A 13 -18.99 -0.34 0.43
C MET A 13 -17.98 0.77 0.13
N ILE A 14 -17.29 1.24 1.16
CA ILE A 14 -16.15 2.17 1.07
C ILE A 14 -14.93 1.48 1.63
N THR A 15 -13.82 1.54 0.91
CA THR A 15 -12.51 1.08 1.38
C THR A 15 -11.57 2.25 1.64
N SER A 16 -10.76 2.18 2.69
CA SER A 16 -9.80 3.22 3.08
C SER A 16 -8.49 2.63 3.59
N LEU A 17 -7.37 3.32 3.29
CA LEU A 17 -6.01 2.98 3.75
C LEU A 17 -5.26 4.18 4.32
N ASP A 18 -5.88 5.34 4.40
CA ASP A 18 -5.17 6.59 4.58
C ASP A 18 -4.56 6.70 5.99
N GLU A 19 -3.23 6.67 6.06
CA GLU A 19 -2.46 6.85 7.29
C GLU A 19 -2.30 8.31 7.69
N SER A 20 -2.43 9.23 6.72
CA SER A 20 -2.28 10.67 6.95
C SER A 20 -3.53 11.26 7.60
N ALA A 21 -3.36 11.84 8.78
CA ALA A 21 -4.44 12.58 9.44
C ALA A 21 -4.98 13.74 8.58
N PHE A 22 -4.10 14.40 7.83
CA PHE A 22 -4.46 15.52 6.97
C PHE A 22 -5.26 15.06 5.75
N LEU A 23 -4.73 14.13 4.97
CA LEU A 23 -5.41 13.58 3.79
C LEU A 23 -6.73 12.90 4.19
N GLY A 24 -6.71 12.10 5.24
CA GLY A 24 -7.91 11.45 5.74
C GLY A 24 -8.99 12.45 6.16
N SER A 25 -8.65 13.58 6.79
CA SER A 25 -9.62 14.61 7.16
C SER A 25 -10.19 15.37 5.96
N MET A 26 -9.38 15.59 4.92
CA MET A 26 -9.84 16.22 3.67
C MET A 26 -10.76 15.30 2.87
N GLN A 27 -10.41 14.02 2.77
CA GLN A 27 -11.22 13.04 2.05
C GLN A 27 -12.52 12.73 2.78
N PHE A 28 -12.48 12.60 4.11
CA PHE A 28 -13.60 12.19 4.96
C PHE A 28 -14.08 13.36 5.84
N ASP A 29 -14.53 14.45 5.20
CA ASP A 29 -15.16 15.55 5.90
C ASP A 29 -16.55 15.16 6.41
N ASP A 30 -16.98 15.82 7.49
CA ASP A 30 -18.20 15.44 8.21
C ASP A 30 -19.46 15.67 7.36
N GLU A 31 -19.47 16.67 6.45
CA GLU A 31 -20.59 16.92 5.55
C GLU A 31 -20.78 15.77 4.56
N SER A 32 -19.70 15.33 3.91
CA SER A 32 -19.75 14.21 2.96
C SER A 32 -20.09 12.89 3.66
N LEU A 33 -19.56 12.65 4.85
CA LEU A 33 -19.87 11.46 5.64
C LEU A 33 -21.33 11.39 6.08
N SER A 34 -21.95 12.53 6.39
CA SER A 34 -23.37 12.59 6.78
C SER A 34 -24.33 12.16 5.66
N LYS A 35 -23.87 12.18 4.40
CA LYS A 35 -24.63 11.78 3.22
C LYS A 35 -24.51 10.29 2.88
N ILE A 36 -23.62 9.57 3.57
CA ILE A 36 -23.43 8.13 3.38
C ILE A 36 -24.60 7.37 4.03
N SER A 37 -25.12 6.36 3.33
CA SER A 37 -26.17 5.49 3.89
C SER A 37 -25.69 4.79 5.16
N LYS A 38 -26.61 4.62 6.12
CA LYS A 38 -26.34 3.83 7.33
C LYS A 38 -26.03 2.35 7.04
N ASP A 39 -26.43 1.86 5.87
CA ASP A 39 -26.17 0.49 5.42
C ASP A 39 -24.84 0.34 4.67
N THR A 40 -24.15 1.44 4.39
CA THR A 40 -22.84 1.40 3.72
C THR A 40 -21.80 0.77 4.62
N ILE A 41 -21.16 -0.29 4.16
CA ILE A 41 -20.07 -0.97 4.86
C ILE A 41 -18.77 -0.17 4.68
N ILE A 42 -18.04 0.05 5.75
CA ILE A 42 -16.73 0.71 5.71
C ILE A 42 -15.66 -0.31 6.06
N LEU A 43 -14.82 -0.62 5.08
CA LEU A 43 -13.65 -1.47 5.25
C LEU A 43 -12.41 -0.60 5.31
N SER A 44 -11.75 -0.54 6.44
CA SER A 44 -10.58 0.29 6.64
C SER A 44 -9.36 -0.57 6.98
N GLY A 45 -8.22 -0.22 6.37
CA GLY A 45 -6.97 -0.88 6.71
C GLY A 45 -6.54 -0.54 8.14
N ASN A 46 -5.88 -1.47 8.80
CA ASN A 46 -5.35 -1.28 10.15
C ASN A 46 -4.26 -0.18 10.25
N MET A 47 -3.82 0.37 9.10
CA MET A 47 -2.91 1.52 9.03
C MET A 47 -3.65 2.87 8.98
N THR A 48 -4.95 2.87 8.78
CA THR A 48 -5.74 4.10 8.70
C THR A 48 -5.63 4.93 9.98
N ASN A 49 -5.46 6.23 9.82
CA ASN A 49 -5.33 7.15 10.95
C ASN A 49 -6.52 7.05 11.91
N GLU A 50 -6.25 6.96 13.21
CA GLU A 50 -7.27 6.81 14.25
C GLU A 50 -8.31 7.96 14.25
N GLY A 51 -7.88 9.19 13.94
CA GLY A 51 -8.77 10.33 13.81
C GLY A 51 -9.78 10.18 12.69
N VAL A 52 -9.41 9.49 11.60
CA VAL A 52 -10.31 9.15 10.49
C VAL A 52 -11.25 8.02 10.88
N LEU A 53 -10.74 6.96 11.51
CA LEU A 53 -11.56 5.84 11.97
C LEU A 53 -12.68 6.29 12.91
N LYS A 54 -12.41 7.26 13.79
CA LYS A 54 -13.40 7.81 14.73
C LYS A 54 -14.54 8.58 14.07
N LYS A 55 -14.36 9.04 12.83
CA LYS A 55 -15.41 9.74 12.06
C LYS A 55 -16.44 8.79 11.46
N PHE A 56 -16.09 7.53 11.26
CA PHE A 56 -16.99 6.55 10.66
C PHE A 56 -18.02 6.04 11.69
N ASN A 57 -19.17 5.61 11.17
CA ASN A 57 -20.12 4.86 12.02
C ASN A 57 -19.49 3.54 12.46
N GLN A 58 -19.29 3.39 13.76
CA GLN A 58 -18.59 2.23 14.33
C GLN A 58 -19.36 0.91 14.15
N GLU A 59 -20.68 0.95 13.94
CA GLU A 59 -21.48 -0.24 13.70
C GLU A 59 -21.22 -0.88 12.34
N ASN A 60 -20.75 -0.06 11.35
CA ASN A 60 -20.51 -0.49 9.97
C ASN A 60 -19.03 -0.50 9.63
N LEU A 61 -18.15 -0.18 10.59
CA LEU A 61 -16.72 -0.14 10.40
C LEU A 61 -16.10 -1.50 10.70
N PHE A 62 -15.38 -2.03 9.72
CA PHE A 62 -14.58 -3.24 9.84
C PHE A 62 -13.14 -2.95 9.45
N LEU A 63 -12.19 -3.51 10.19
CA LEU A 63 -10.78 -3.39 9.89
C LEU A 63 -10.29 -4.63 9.14
N PHE A 64 -9.47 -4.42 8.13
CA PHE A 64 -8.72 -5.49 7.48
C PHE A 64 -7.21 -5.33 7.72
N GLU A 65 -6.50 -6.44 7.70
CA GLU A 65 -5.07 -6.49 8.00
C GLU A 65 -4.25 -6.21 6.73
N LEU A 66 -3.23 -5.34 6.88
CA LEU A 66 -2.26 -4.99 5.84
C LEU A 66 -0.86 -5.39 6.27
N TYR A 67 -0.11 -5.96 5.34
CA TYR A 67 1.30 -6.36 5.46
C TYR A 67 1.60 -7.36 6.58
N LYS A 68 0.73 -7.50 7.56
CA LYS A 68 0.87 -8.43 8.68
C LYS A 68 -0.50 -8.95 9.10
N SER A 69 -0.60 -10.27 9.30
CA SER A 69 -1.72 -10.85 10.01
C SER A 69 -1.42 -10.88 11.52
N PHE A 70 -2.34 -10.31 12.30
CA PHE A 70 -2.35 -10.44 13.76
C PHE A 70 -3.15 -11.65 14.22
N ASN A 71 -3.99 -12.19 13.34
CA ASN A 71 -4.75 -13.41 13.55
C ASN A 71 -4.26 -14.49 12.60
N LYS A 72 -3.88 -15.64 13.14
CA LYS A 72 -3.24 -16.74 12.41
C LYS A 72 -4.03 -17.20 11.17
N ASP A 73 -5.35 -17.20 11.28
CA ASP A 73 -6.25 -17.68 10.23
C ASP A 73 -6.72 -16.59 9.26
N ASN A 74 -6.29 -15.34 9.47
CA ASN A 74 -6.64 -14.24 8.60
C ASN A 74 -5.63 -14.07 7.46
N LYS A 75 -6.15 -13.78 6.27
CA LYS A 75 -5.35 -13.24 5.18
C LYS A 75 -5.06 -11.77 5.47
N TYR A 76 -3.83 -11.33 5.23
CA TYR A 76 -3.51 -9.91 5.14
C TYR A 76 -3.37 -9.51 3.67
N PHE A 77 -3.68 -8.25 3.39
CA PHE A 77 -3.55 -7.67 2.06
C PHE A 77 -2.24 -6.90 1.92
N THR A 78 -1.78 -6.76 0.69
CA THR A 78 -0.62 -5.93 0.35
C THR A 78 -0.95 -5.12 -0.89
N GLY A 79 -0.41 -3.91 -0.99
CA GLY A 79 -0.59 -3.09 -2.17
C GLY A 79 -0.06 -1.67 -1.98
N TYR A 80 0.10 -0.95 -3.08
CA TYR A 80 0.59 0.42 -3.13
C TYR A 80 -0.55 1.45 -3.18
N SER A 81 -1.78 0.99 -3.44
CA SER A 81 -2.96 1.85 -3.53
C SER A 81 -4.21 1.14 -3.01
N ILE A 82 -5.17 1.93 -2.53
CA ILE A 82 -6.47 1.39 -2.05
C ILE A 82 -7.24 0.68 -3.17
N GLY A 83 -7.17 1.19 -4.41
CA GLY A 83 -7.85 0.56 -5.54
C GLY A 83 -7.35 -0.84 -5.83
N GLU A 84 -6.05 -1.05 -5.76
CA GLU A 84 -5.39 -2.35 -5.92
C GLU A 84 -5.75 -3.32 -4.78
N VAL A 85 -5.75 -2.84 -3.54
CA VAL A 85 -6.13 -3.65 -2.37
C VAL A 85 -7.62 -4.02 -2.43
N THR A 86 -8.47 -3.07 -2.85
CA THR A 86 -9.90 -3.32 -3.05
C THR A 86 -10.16 -4.37 -4.13
N LEU A 87 -9.40 -4.33 -5.23
CA LEU A 87 -9.49 -5.35 -6.27
C LEU A 87 -9.12 -6.74 -5.74
N ASP A 88 -8.05 -6.85 -4.93
CA ASP A 88 -7.65 -8.10 -4.29
C ASP A 88 -8.77 -8.66 -3.40
N MET A 89 -9.43 -7.80 -2.59
CA MET A 89 -10.60 -8.19 -1.80
C MET A 89 -11.77 -8.67 -2.67
N LEU A 90 -12.05 -7.95 -3.75
CA LEU A 90 -13.12 -8.33 -4.66
C LEU A 90 -12.85 -9.67 -5.35
N LEU A 91 -11.59 -9.98 -5.68
CA LEU A 91 -11.21 -11.29 -6.23
C LEU A 91 -11.44 -12.42 -5.22
N ASP A 92 -11.18 -12.17 -3.92
CA ASP A 92 -11.47 -13.13 -2.85
C ASP A 92 -12.98 -13.39 -2.67
N PHE A 93 -13.84 -12.41 -2.97
CA PHE A 93 -15.31 -12.61 -2.96
C PHE A 93 -15.81 -13.47 -4.12
N LYS A 94 -14.95 -13.76 -5.10
CA LYS A 94 -15.21 -14.62 -6.27
C LYS A 94 -16.45 -14.23 -7.06
N PRO A 95 -16.67 -12.96 -7.39
CA PRO A 95 -17.80 -12.56 -8.22
C PRO A 95 -17.57 -13.04 -9.66
N LYS A 96 -18.66 -13.22 -10.41
CA LYS A 96 -18.56 -13.57 -11.84
C LYS A 96 -17.88 -12.48 -12.66
N ASN A 97 -18.23 -11.21 -12.39
CA ASN A 97 -17.74 -10.05 -13.12
C ASN A 97 -17.33 -8.94 -12.15
N ILE A 98 -16.21 -8.28 -12.43
CA ILE A 98 -15.73 -7.06 -11.77
C ILE A 98 -15.57 -5.99 -12.86
N TYR A 99 -16.10 -4.79 -12.63
CA TYR A 99 -15.98 -3.65 -13.54
C TYR A 99 -15.14 -2.58 -12.86
N LEU A 100 -13.97 -2.27 -13.42
CA LEU A 100 -13.06 -1.26 -12.89
C LEU A 100 -13.38 0.09 -13.54
N ILE A 101 -13.74 1.07 -12.71
CA ILE A 101 -14.02 2.45 -13.11
C ILE A 101 -13.18 3.38 -12.26
N GLY A 102 -12.31 4.18 -12.89
CA GLY A 102 -11.46 5.15 -12.18
C GLY A 102 -10.24 4.54 -11.46
N LEU A 103 -9.91 3.29 -11.72
CA LEU A 103 -8.61 2.72 -11.36
C LEU A 103 -7.68 2.85 -12.57
N ASP A 104 -7.19 4.06 -12.80
CA ASP A 104 -6.49 4.42 -14.03
C ASP A 104 -4.99 4.12 -13.95
N LEU A 105 -4.36 4.33 -12.79
CA LEU A 105 -2.92 4.20 -12.54
C LEU A 105 -2.07 4.85 -13.63
N ALA A 106 -2.56 5.95 -14.16
CA ALA A 106 -1.95 6.78 -15.18
C ALA A 106 -2.19 8.25 -14.87
N LEU A 107 -1.33 9.11 -15.37
CA LEU A 107 -1.50 10.56 -15.32
C LEU A 107 -2.60 10.99 -16.31
N ASN A 108 -3.19 12.14 -16.07
CA ASN A 108 -3.98 12.79 -17.11
C ASN A 108 -3.06 13.08 -18.31
N GLN A 109 -3.39 12.56 -19.48
CA GLN A 109 -2.53 12.57 -20.66
C GLN A 109 -2.42 13.96 -21.31
N GLU A 110 -3.16 14.95 -20.83
CA GLU A 110 -3.13 16.34 -21.31
C GLU A 110 -2.51 17.28 -20.27
N THR A 111 -2.85 17.09 -18.98
CA THR A 111 -2.45 18.01 -17.91
C THR A 111 -1.33 17.46 -17.02
N GLY A 112 -1.05 16.16 -17.06
CA GLY A 112 -0.08 15.51 -16.18
C GLY A 112 -0.56 15.33 -14.74
N ASP A 113 -1.86 15.55 -14.46
CA ASP A 113 -2.42 15.39 -13.11
C ASP A 113 -2.48 13.92 -12.71
N SER A 114 -2.15 13.62 -11.46
CA SER A 114 -2.18 12.26 -10.92
C SER A 114 -3.59 11.80 -10.53
N HIS A 115 -4.52 12.74 -10.32
CA HIS A 115 -5.90 12.47 -9.89
C HIS A 115 -6.88 13.35 -10.67
N ALA A 116 -8.17 13.03 -10.58
CA ALA A 116 -9.21 13.85 -11.20
C ALA A 116 -9.23 15.27 -10.61
N LYS A 117 -9.56 16.28 -11.44
CA LYS A 117 -9.52 17.71 -11.08
C LYS A 117 -10.21 18.08 -9.76
N ASP A 118 -11.26 17.36 -9.39
CA ASP A 118 -12.03 17.61 -8.17
C ASP A 118 -11.58 16.69 -7.00
N SER A 119 -10.39 16.11 -7.09
CA SER A 119 -9.84 15.27 -6.03
C SER A 119 -8.98 16.09 -5.08
N ASP A 120 -9.24 15.97 -3.78
CA ASP A 120 -8.40 16.55 -2.73
C ASP A 120 -6.97 15.95 -2.70
N SER A 121 -6.71 14.93 -3.53
CA SER A 121 -5.42 14.23 -3.64
C SER A 121 -4.54 14.73 -4.79
N ILE A 122 -4.91 15.80 -5.48
CA ILE A 122 -4.04 16.42 -6.50
C ILE A 122 -2.86 17.07 -5.78
N THR A 123 -1.66 16.59 -6.05
CA THR A 123 -0.44 17.15 -5.47
C THR A 123 0.23 18.16 -6.40
N SER A 124 0.43 17.78 -7.65
CA SER A 124 1.03 18.63 -8.70
C SER A 124 0.78 18.02 -10.07
N SER A 125 0.72 18.85 -11.10
CA SER A 125 0.75 18.41 -12.49
C SER A 125 2.19 18.17 -12.90
N LEU A 126 2.50 17.00 -13.49
CA LEU A 126 3.82 16.65 -13.97
C LEU A 126 3.98 17.04 -15.44
N ASN A 127 5.15 17.50 -15.81
CA ASN A 127 5.48 17.77 -17.20
C ASN A 127 5.70 16.45 -17.95
N LEU A 128 4.79 16.11 -18.87
CA LEU A 128 4.84 14.86 -19.64
C LEU A 128 5.96 14.83 -20.68
N ASP A 129 6.49 15.98 -21.08
CA ASP A 129 7.55 16.14 -22.11
C ASP A 129 8.94 16.32 -21.47
N GLU A 130 9.06 16.26 -20.14
CA GLU A 130 10.33 16.44 -19.47
C GLU A 130 11.26 15.26 -19.73
N GLU A 131 12.47 15.56 -20.21
CA GLU A 131 13.53 14.55 -20.36
C GLU A 131 14.02 14.13 -18.97
N GLN A 132 13.83 12.86 -18.67
CA GLN A 132 14.27 12.27 -17.40
C GLN A 132 15.75 11.92 -17.48
N SER A 133 16.53 12.38 -16.51
CA SER A 133 17.92 11.96 -16.35
C SER A 133 18.04 11.00 -15.16
N ARG A 134 19.11 10.21 -15.14
CA ARG A 134 19.43 9.33 -14.02
C ARG A 134 19.52 10.09 -12.68
N ASP A 135 20.05 11.31 -12.71
CA ASP A 135 20.34 12.10 -11.52
C ASP A 135 19.10 12.83 -10.98
N THR A 136 18.09 13.03 -11.82
CA THR A 136 16.82 13.68 -11.47
C THR A 136 15.67 12.71 -11.29
N PHE A 137 15.91 11.40 -11.49
CA PHE A 137 14.85 10.40 -11.35
C PHE A 137 14.28 10.37 -9.95
N SER A 138 12.96 10.54 -9.86
CA SER A 138 12.17 10.47 -8.64
C SER A 138 11.13 9.35 -8.75
N HIS A 139 10.95 8.59 -7.70
CA HIS A 139 9.95 7.52 -7.67
C HIS A 139 8.51 8.05 -7.75
N VAL A 140 8.28 9.27 -7.31
CA VAL A 140 6.96 9.92 -7.25
C VAL A 140 6.74 10.85 -8.44
N ASP A 141 7.76 11.64 -8.82
CA ASP A 141 7.59 12.76 -9.74
C ASP A 141 8.11 12.48 -11.15
N SER A 142 8.85 11.39 -11.36
CA SER A 142 9.31 11.01 -12.70
C SER A 142 8.18 10.44 -13.54
N VAL A 143 8.21 10.74 -14.85
CA VAL A 143 7.22 10.28 -15.80
C VAL A 143 7.79 9.14 -16.64
N ILE A 144 7.04 8.05 -16.74
CA ILE A 144 7.37 6.88 -17.55
C ILE A 144 6.19 6.49 -18.45
N LYS A 145 6.47 5.72 -19.52
CA LYS A 145 5.45 5.21 -20.44
C LYS A 145 5.13 3.76 -20.14
N VAL A 146 3.85 3.43 -20.13
CA VAL A 146 3.36 2.05 -20.01
C VAL A 146 2.28 1.78 -21.06
N LYS A 147 1.93 0.52 -21.30
CA LYS A 147 0.84 0.15 -22.20
C LYS A 147 -0.49 0.74 -21.70
N GLY A 148 -1.22 1.41 -22.58
CA GLY A 148 -2.56 1.94 -22.28
C GLY A 148 -3.68 0.91 -22.47
N ASN A 149 -4.82 1.13 -21.81
CA ASN A 149 -5.99 0.24 -21.94
C ASN A 149 -6.61 0.31 -23.35
N PHE A 150 -6.75 1.52 -23.92
CA PHE A 150 -7.25 1.78 -25.27
C PHE A 150 -6.29 2.61 -26.12
N ARG A 151 -5.09 2.85 -25.64
CA ARG A 151 -4.03 3.59 -26.34
C ARG A 151 -2.78 2.72 -26.41
N ASP A 152 -1.88 3.01 -27.35
CA ASP A 152 -0.60 2.30 -27.47
C ASP A 152 0.21 2.44 -26.16
N PHE A 153 0.24 3.67 -25.63
CA PHE A 153 0.85 3.96 -24.34
C PHE A 153 0.11 5.07 -23.60
N VAL A 154 0.33 5.13 -22.28
CA VAL A 154 -0.05 6.22 -21.40
C VAL A 154 1.13 6.60 -20.52
N PHE A 155 1.16 7.85 -20.08
CA PHE A 155 2.11 8.34 -19.10
C PHE A 155 1.66 7.98 -17.68
N THR A 156 2.62 7.55 -16.88
CA THR A 156 2.41 7.18 -15.48
C THR A 156 3.64 7.54 -14.64
N THR A 157 3.62 7.28 -13.35
CA THR A 157 4.79 7.43 -12.48
C THR A 157 5.35 6.06 -12.08
N PRO A 158 6.63 5.97 -11.63
CA PRO A 158 7.18 4.72 -11.10
C PRO A 158 6.38 4.15 -9.94
N LEU A 159 5.77 5.00 -9.10
CA LEU A 159 4.88 4.57 -8.02
C LEU A 159 3.63 3.88 -8.56
N PHE A 160 2.94 4.50 -9.53
CA PHE A 160 1.79 3.87 -10.18
C PHE A 160 2.18 2.62 -10.96
N TYR A 161 3.37 2.58 -11.55
CA TYR A 161 3.90 1.37 -12.20
C TYR A 161 4.04 0.20 -11.21
N SER A 162 4.45 0.48 -9.97
CA SER A 162 4.48 -0.53 -8.91
C SER A 162 3.07 -1.09 -8.63
N SER A 163 2.06 -0.21 -8.58
CA SER A 163 0.65 -0.64 -8.46
C SER A 163 0.15 -1.42 -9.67
N ILE A 164 0.55 -1.03 -10.91
CA ILE A 164 0.21 -1.79 -12.14
C ILE A 164 0.80 -3.20 -12.06
N SER A 165 2.08 -3.32 -11.70
CA SER A 165 2.75 -4.61 -11.59
C SER A 165 2.10 -5.50 -10.53
N SER A 166 1.77 -4.95 -9.38
CA SER A 166 1.07 -5.67 -8.32
C SER A 166 -0.36 -6.07 -8.73
N THR A 167 -1.08 -5.19 -9.43
CA THR A 167 -2.40 -5.50 -10.00
C THR A 167 -2.32 -6.66 -11.00
N ASN A 168 -1.32 -6.66 -11.89
CA ASN A 168 -1.08 -7.73 -12.85
C ASN A 168 -0.80 -9.07 -12.15
N ASP A 169 0.02 -9.06 -11.09
CA ASP A 169 0.29 -10.27 -10.30
C ASP A 169 -0.98 -10.83 -9.67
N LYS A 170 -1.84 -9.98 -9.09
CA LYS A 170 -3.13 -10.39 -8.52
C LYS A 170 -4.07 -10.96 -9.57
N LEU A 171 -4.18 -10.30 -10.72
CA LEU A 171 -5.02 -10.76 -11.83
C LEU A 171 -4.50 -12.06 -12.47
N SER A 172 -3.19 -12.32 -12.43
CA SER A 172 -2.63 -13.57 -12.91
C SER A 172 -3.05 -14.79 -12.07
N LYS A 173 -3.37 -14.56 -10.80
CA LYS A 173 -3.76 -15.58 -9.81
C LYS A 173 -5.27 -15.73 -9.65
N LYS A 174 -6.07 -14.88 -10.31
CA LYS A 174 -7.53 -14.95 -10.20
C LYS A 174 -8.09 -16.28 -10.73
N GLU A 175 -9.23 -16.69 -10.22
CA GLU A 175 -9.95 -17.85 -10.76
C GLU A 175 -10.39 -17.60 -12.22
N LYS A 176 -10.37 -18.65 -13.05
CA LYS A 176 -10.66 -18.55 -14.49
C LYS A 176 -12.07 -18.09 -14.82
N ASN A 177 -13.02 -18.33 -13.92
CA ASN A 177 -14.44 -17.95 -14.05
C ASN A 177 -14.72 -16.50 -13.67
N ILE A 178 -13.75 -15.75 -13.17
CA ILE A 178 -13.87 -14.32 -12.83
C ILE A 178 -13.43 -13.47 -14.02
N ASN A 179 -14.31 -12.64 -14.53
CA ASN A 179 -13.99 -11.65 -15.54
C ASN A 179 -13.71 -10.31 -14.87
N VAL A 180 -12.62 -9.66 -15.24
CA VAL A 180 -12.29 -8.31 -14.78
C VAL A 180 -12.25 -7.38 -15.98
N TYR A 181 -13.22 -6.49 -16.06
CA TYR A 181 -13.38 -5.53 -17.14
C TYR A 181 -12.77 -4.20 -16.75
N ASN A 182 -11.86 -3.67 -17.59
CA ASN A 182 -11.25 -2.35 -17.39
C ASN A 182 -11.92 -1.33 -18.31
N LEU A 183 -12.66 -0.38 -17.71
CA LEU A 183 -13.40 0.66 -18.42
C LEU A 183 -12.59 1.95 -18.61
N SER A 184 -11.38 2.04 -18.06
CA SER A 184 -10.59 3.26 -18.14
C SER A 184 -10.22 3.60 -19.59
N SER A 185 -10.66 4.75 -20.08
CA SER A 185 -10.35 5.22 -21.44
C SER A 185 -8.95 5.81 -21.56
N HIS A 186 -8.38 6.28 -20.46
CA HIS A 186 -7.09 6.98 -20.40
C HIS A 186 -6.07 6.32 -19.48
N GLY A 187 -6.44 5.20 -18.85
CA GLY A 187 -5.63 4.49 -17.86
C GLY A 187 -4.71 3.45 -18.47
N ALA A 188 -3.89 2.86 -17.59
CA ALA A 188 -3.01 1.77 -17.91
C ALA A 188 -3.78 0.48 -18.25
N TYR A 189 -3.17 -0.33 -19.12
CA TYR A 189 -3.64 -1.69 -19.38
C TYR A 189 -3.22 -2.62 -18.23
N PHE A 190 -4.13 -3.44 -17.75
CA PHE A 190 -3.83 -4.50 -16.80
C PHE A 190 -3.85 -5.86 -17.49
N GLU A 191 -2.77 -6.62 -17.33
CA GLU A 191 -2.69 -7.98 -17.84
C GLU A 191 -3.79 -8.85 -17.21
N ASN A 192 -4.37 -9.73 -18.00
CA ASN A 192 -5.50 -10.58 -17.59
C ASN A 192 -6.80 -9.81 -17.24
N SER A 193 -6.90 -8.52 -17.56
CA SER A 193 -8.15 -7.79 -17.63
C SER A 193 -8.69 -7.74 -19.07
N ILE A 194 -9.96 -7.40 -19.21
CA ILE A 194 -10.66 -7.25 -20.48
C ILE A 194 -10.97 -5.78 -20.69
N PRO A 195 -10.28 -5.07 -21.62
CA PRO A 195 -10.69 -3.73 -22.01
C PRO A 195 -12.11 -3.73 -22.55
N ILE A 196 -12.97 -2.86 -22.02
CA ILE A 196 -14.36 -2.74 -22.48
C ILE A 196 -14.80 -1.28 -22.44
N LYS A 197 -15.45 -0.82 -23.50
CA LYS A 197 -16.06 0.51 -23.52
C LYS A 197 -17.44 0.45 -22.86
N LYS A 198 -17.86 1.56 -22.26
CA LYS A 198 -19.17 1.63 -21.57
C LYS A 198 -20.34 1.28 -22.46
N GLU A 199 -20.24 1.58 -23.76
CA GLU A 199 -21.27 1.31 -24.78
C GLU A 199 -21.40 -0.20 -25.11
N GLU A 200 -20.38 -0.99 -24.80
CA GLU A 200 -20.34 -2.42 -25.06
C GLU A 200 -20.89 -3.24 -23.88
N ILE A 201 -21.19 -2.59 -22.75
CA ILE A 201 -21.75 -3.26 -21.58
C ILE A 201 -23.22 -3.52 -21.80
N ASN A 202 -23.61 -4.81 -21.84
CA ASN A 202 -25.01 -5.20 -21.87
C ASN A 202 -25.59 -5.18 -20.45
N THR A 203 -26.28 -4.09 -20.11
CA THR A 203 -26.92 -3.94 -18.79
C THR A 203 -28.18 -4.79 -18.63
N GLN A 204 -28.74 -5.36 -19.72
CA GLN A 204 -29.89 -6.25 -19.65
C GLN A 204 -29.57 -7.60 -18.98
N ASP A 205 -28.28 -7.97 -18.95
CA ASP A 205 -27.81 -9.16 -18.26
C ASP A 205 -27.69 -8.99 -16.74
N PHE A 206 -27.81 -7.74 -16.24
CA PHE A 206 -27.78 -7.47 -14.81
C PHE A 206 -29.16 -7.78 -14.22
N LYS A 207 -29.17 -8.67 -13.24
CA LYS A 207 -30.39 -8.95 -12.48
C LYS A 207 -30.66 -7.79 -11.54
N ASP A 208 -31.93 -7.42 -11.46
CA ASP A 208 -32.37 -6.53 -10.39
C ASP A 208 -32.10 -7.22 -9.04
N ILE A 209 -31.21 -6.63 -8.27
CA ILE A 209 -30.91 -7.13 -6.94
C ILE A 209 -31.74 -6.31 -5.97
N ASN A 210 -32.65 -6.96 -5.24
CA ASN A 210 -33.32 -6.32 -4.12
C ASN A 210 -32.33 -6.28 -2.93
N PHE A 211 -31.68 -5.15 -2.75
CA PHE A 211 -30.71 -4.95 -1.66
C PHE A 211 -31.33 -5.07 -0.26
N ASN A 212 -32.64 -4.96 -0.12
CA ASN A 212 -33.31 -5.20 1.15
C ASN A 212 -33.28 -6.68 1.55
N ASP A 213 -33.11 -7.59 0.60
CA ASP A 213 -33.04 -9.03 0.84
C ASP A 213 -31.58 -9.50 1.11
N ILE A 214 -30.57 -8.67 0.82
CA ILE A 214 -29.15 -8.98 1.02
C ILE A 214 -28.58 -8.03 2.07
N ASN A 215 -28.76 -8.37 3.32
CA ASN A 215 -28.10 -7.66 4.41
C ASN A 215 -26.79 -8.36 4.77
N ILE A 216 -25.67 -7.91 4.21
CA ILE A 216 -24.32 -8.45 4.47
C ILE A 216 -23.82 -8.05 5.86
N LEU A 217 -24.32 -6.94 6.43
CA LEU A 217 -23.84 -6.40 7.70
C LEU A 217 -23.94 -7.39 8.86
N PRO A 218 -25.08 -8.08 9.12
CA PRO A 218 -25.17 -9.08 10.19
C PRO A 218 -24.18 -10.25 9.99
N PHE A 219 -23.92 -10.62 8.74
CA PHE A 219 -22.93 -11.65 8.43
C PHE A 219 -21.51 -11.19 8.81
N LEU A 220 -21.12 -9.97 8.43
CA LEU A 220 -19.83 -9.40 8.79
C LEU A 220 -19.67 -9.26 10.31
N ILE A 221 -20.70 -8.77 11.01
CA ILE A 221 -20.69 -8.66 12.48
C ILE A 221 -20.49 -10.03 13.13
N LYS A 222 -21.19 -11.05 12.63
CA LYS A 222 -21.10 -12.41 13.17
C LYS A 222 -19.72 -13.04 12.96
N HIS A 223 -19.07 -12.75 11.84
CA HIS A 223 -17.81 -13.40 11.44
C HIS A 223 -16.57 -12.51 11.68
N SER A 224 -16.74 -11.25 12.10
CA SER A 224 -15.63 -10.40 12.45
C SER A 224 -14.95 -10.87 13.74
N ILE A 225 -13.63 -10.80 13.77
CA ILE A 225 -12.83 -11.08 14.95
C ILE A 225 -12.83 -9.84 15.83
N LYS A 226 -13.27 -9.97 17.08
CA LYS A 226 -13.36 -8.86 18.03
C LYS A 226 -12.13 -8.75 18.93
N GLU A 227 -11.45 -9.87 19.18
CA GLU A 227 -10.31 -9.95 20.08
C GLU A 227 -9.26 -10.89 19.51
N LEU A 228 -7.99 -10.60 19.78
CA LEU A 228 -6.89 -11.50 19.43
C LEU A 228 -6.96 -12.78 20.26
N SER A 229 -6.69 -13.92 19.62
CA SER A 229 -6.51 -15.19 20.33
C SER A 229 -5.28 -15.14 21.24
N GLU A 230 -5.25 -15.97 22.27
CA GLU A 230 -4.09 -16.09 23.16
C GLU A 230 -2.84 -16.59 22.40
N GLU A 231 -3.02 -17.42 21.37
CA GLU A 231 -1.93 -17.84 20.48
C GLU A 231 -1.35 -16.65 19.72
N SER A 232 -2.20 -15.81 19.12
CA SER A 232 -1.77 -14.58 18.42
C SER A 232 -1.05 -13.61 19.35
N LYS A 233 -1.57 -13.41 20.56
CA LYS A 233 -0.90 -12.58 21.59
C LYS A 233 0.47 -13.12 21.96
N LYS A 234 0.60 -14.45 22.07
CA LYS A 234 1.89 -15.10 22.34
C LYS A 234 2.88 -14.90 21.21
N GLU A 235 2.44 -15.05 19.96
CA GLU A 235 3.29 -14.82 18.78
C GLU A 235 3.80 -13.37 18.74
N ILE A 236 2.93 -12.38 18.99
CA ILE A 236 3.32 -10.97 19.06
C ILE A 236 4.35 -10.73 20.17
N LYS A 237 4.17 -11.31 21.36
CA LYS A 237 5.14 -11.22 22.46
C LYS A 237 6.50 -11.83 22.09
N ASN A 238 6.50 -12.97 21.39
CA ASN A 238 7.72 -13.59 20.92
C ASN A 238 8.44 -12.72 19.86
N GLU A 239 7.69 -12.10 18.93
CA GLU A 239 8.25 -11.16 17.95
C GLU A 239 8.89 -9.95 18.64
N ILE A 240 8.22 -9.34 19.62
CA ILE A 240 8.79 -8.25 20.42
C ILE A 240 10.08 -8.69 21.08
N THR A 241 10.10 -9.88 21.71
CA THR A 241 11.29 -10.42 22.37
C THR A 241 12.46 -10.60 21.39
N PHE A 242 12.19 -11.12 20.19
CA PHE A 242 13.20 -11.24 19.13
C PHE A 242 13.74 -9.88 18.70
N LEU A 243 12.88 -8.90 18.49
CA LEU A 243 13.31 -7.56 18.10
C LEU A 243 14.16 -6.88 19.18
N GLU A 244 13.77 -7.01 20.44
CA GLU A 244 14.50 -6.41 21.59
C GLU A 244 15.85 -7.12 21.84
N ASN A 245 15.88 -8.46 21.85
CA ASN A 245 17.04 -9.22 22.29
C ASN A 245 18.02 -9.56 21.18
N ASP A 246 17.56 -9.65 19.93
CA ASP A 246 18.42 -10.03 18.80
C ASP A 246 18.71 -8.82 17.92
N ILE A 247 17.68 -8.12 17.40
CA ILE A 247 17.90 -7.06 16.43
C ILE A 247 18.45 -5.78 17.06
N LEU A 248 17.87 -5.29 18.15
CA LEU A 248 18.41 -4.10 18.85
C LEU A 248 19.79 -4.36 19.44
N LYS A 249 20.06 -5.59 19.90
CA LYS A 249 21.38 -5.98 20.36
C LYS A 249 22.41 -5.96 19.23
N GLN A 250 22.08 -6.52 18.07
CA GLN A 250 22.96 -6.50 16.90
C GLN A 250 23.26 -5.06 16.44
N LEU A 251 22.25 -4.19 16.39
CA LEU A 251 22.42 -2.77 16.08
C LEU A 251 23.36 -2.08 17.08
N LYS A 252 23.24 -2.39 18.37
CA LYS A 252 24.14 -1.89 19.41
C LYS A 252 25.57 -2.38 19.21
N GLU A 253 25.79 -3.63 18.77
CA GLU A 253 27.14 -4.10 18.46
C GLU A 253 27.71 -3.40 17.22
N ILE A 254 26.93 -3.20 16.17
CA ILE A 254 27.33 -2.42 14.97
C ILE A 254 27.76 -1.01 15.39
N SER A 255 27.06 -0.36 16.32
CA SER A 255 27.38 1.00 16.76
C SER A 255 28.77 1.15 17.42
N LYS A 256 29.30 0.06 17.98
CA LYS A 256 30.60 0.04 18.69
C LYS A 256 31.79 -0.28 17.78
N LYS A 257 31.53 -0.85 16.60
CA LYS A 257 32.59 -1.27 15.66
C LYS A 257 33.13 -0.10 14.87
N ASP A 258 34.43 -0.05 14.67
CA ASP A 258 35.08 0.83 13.71
C ASP A 258 35.29 0.10 12.39
N TYR A 259 34.95 0.78 11.30
CA TYR A 259 35.03 0.23 9.93
C TYR A 259 36.01 1.04 9.11
N LYS A 260 36.94 0.37 8.45
CA LYS A 260 37.96 1.01 7.59
C LYS A 260 37.34 1.48 6.27
N ASP A 261 36.41 0.72 5.72
CA ASP A 261 35.75 0.99 4.45
C ASP A 261 34.27 0.57 4.49
N PHE A 262 33.53 0.97 3.46
CA PHE A 262 32.09 0.72 3.35
C PHE A 262 31.75 -0.77 3.21
N SER A 263 32.60 -1.57 2.62
CA SER A 263 32.31 -3.01 2.37
C SER A 263 32.19 -3.79 3.68
N PHE A 264 32.99 -3.47 4.70
CA PHE A 264 32.88 -4.09 6.01
C PHE A 264 31.60 -3.65 6.76
N LEU A 265 31.26 -2.36 6.70
CA LEU A 265 30.00 -1.89 7.27
C LEU A 265 28.79 -2.54 6.56
N PHE A 266 28.84 -2.63 5.23
CA PHE A 266 27.76 -3.21 4.45
C PHE A 266 27.47 -4.67 4.80
N LYS A 267 28.49 -5.48 5.10
CA LYS A 267 28.29 -6.86 5.58
C LYS A 267 27.44 -6.89 6.85
N ASP A 268 27.75 -6.04 7.81
CA ASP A 268 27.00 -5.98 9.07
C ASP A 268 25.57 -5.39 8.86
N ILE A 269 25.41 -4.45 7.92
CA ILE A 269 24.09 -3.89 7.55
C ILE A 269 23.18 -4.99 6.96
N ILE A 270 23.73 -5.82 6.06
CA ILE A 270 22.94 -6.87 5.38
C ILE A 270 22.60 -8.04 6.31
N GLU A 271 23.36 -8.23 7.39
CA GLU A 271 23.10 -9.29 8.37
C GLU A 271 21.77 -9.09 9.11
N ILE A 272 21.36 -7.83 9.34
CA ILE A 272 20.08 -7.50 9.99
C ILE A 272 18.87 -8.05 9.21
N PRO A 273 18.64 -7.69 7.92
CA PRO A 273 17.55 -8.27 7.16
C PRO A 273 17.65 -9.78 7.00
N LEU A 274 18.86 -10.37 6.93
CA LEU A 274 19.03 -11.82 6.87
C LEU A 274 18.56 -12.51 8.15
N MET A 275 18.90 -11.96 9.33
CA MET A 275 18.42 -12.47 10.62
C MET A 275 16.88 -12.48 10.66
N ILE A 276 16.24 -11.37 10.21
CA ILE A 276 14.79 -11.25 10.20
C ILE A 276 14.16 -12.20 9.18
N ASN A 277 14.72 -12.33 7.98
CA ASN A 277 14.21 -13.22 6.93
C ASN A 277 14.29 -14.70 7.31
N ASN A 278 15.31 -15.08 8.11
CA ASN A 278 15.47 -16.42 8.63
C ASN A 278 14.58 -16.71 9.85
N SER A 279 13.91 -15.68 10.39
CA SER A 279 12.95 -15.81 11.48
C SER A 279 11.53 -16.06 10.95
N SER A 280 10.59 -16.27 11.87
CA SER A 280 9.16 -16.31 11.55
C SER A 280 8.53 -14.92 11.36
N TYR A 281 9.27 -13.84 11.61
CA TYR A 281 8.75 -12.47 11.72
C TYR A 281 8.96 -11.65 10.43
N LYS A 282 8.40 -12.14 9.32
CA LYS A 282 8.63 -11.60 7.97
C LYS A 282 7.98 -10.23 7.71
N SER A 283 7.04 -9.80 8.51
CA SER A 283 6.39 -8.50 8.32
C SER A 283 7.37 -7.35 8.52
N PHE A 284 8.18 -7.41 9.56
CA PHE A 284 9.22 -6.41 9.77
C PHE A 284 10.32 -6.46 8.69
N PHE A 285 10.61 -7.66 8.14
CA PHE A 285 11.51 -7.78 6.99
C PHE A 285 11.06 -6.94 5.79
N GLN A 286 9.77 -6.97 5.44
CA GLN A 286 9.24 -6.19 4.31
C GLN A 286 9.41 -4.68 4.53
N ILE A 287 9.14 -4.21 5.75
CA ILE A 287 9.31 -2.81 6.13
C ILE A 287 10.79 -2.39 6.02
N LEU A 288 11.68 -3.20 6.56
CA LEU A 288 13.12 -2.94 6.56
C LEU A 288 13.70 -2.95 5.14
N ILE A 289 13.38 -3.99 4.36
CA ILE A 289 13.87 -4.13 2.98
C ILE A 289 13.38 -2.96 2.10
N GLY A 290 12.13 -2.56 2.22
CA GLY A 290 11.60 -1.40 1.51
C GLY A 290 12.43 -0.13 1.77
N LYS A 291 12.83 0.09 3.02
CA LYS A 291 13.73 1.20 3.38
C LYS A 291 15.14 1.04 2.82
N LEU A 292 15.71 -0.15 2.92
CA LEU A 292 17.08 -0.42 2.48
C LEU A 292 17.23 -0.35 0.96
N GLN A 293 16.24 -0.81 0.19
CA GLN A 293 16.23 -0.76 -1.27
C GLN A 293 16.34 0.68 -1.82
N ILE A 294 15.84 1.66 -1.08
CA ILE A 294 15.96 3.07 -1.46
C ILE A 294 17.38 3.61 -1.18
N VAL A 295 17.97 3.23 -0.04
CA VAL A 295 19.20 3.85 0.46
C VAL A 295 20.46 3.17 -0.07
N ILE A 296 20.48 1.85 -0.13
CA ILE A 296 21.67 1.06 -0.47
C ILE A 296 22.23 1.40 -1.86
N PRO A 297 21.44 1.57 -2.93
CA PRO A 297 21.98 1.93 -4.25
C PRO A 297 22.76 3.25 -4.24
N TYR A 298 22.30 4.26 -3.49
CA TYR A 298 23.01 5.54 -3.35
C TYR A 298 24.33 5.40 -2.61
N LEU A 299 24.36 4.54 -1.57
CA LEU A 299 25.60 4.28 -0.84
C LEU A 299 26.62 3.58 -1.73
N PHE A 300 26.21 2.55 -2.48
CA PHE A 300 27.09 1.90 -3.44
C PHE A 300 27.58 2.85 -4.52
N TYR A 301 26.70 3.66 -5.09
CA TYR A 301 27.11 4.67 -6.06
C TYR A 301 28.19 5.60 -5.53
N HIS A 302 28.03 6.07 -4.27
CA HIS A 302 28.99 6.97 -3.62
C HIS A 302 30.34 6.28 -3.33
N PHE A 303 30.33 5.05 -2.83
CA PHE A 303 31.55 4.33 -2.41
C PHE A 303 32.21 3.50 -3.50
N ASN A 304 31.60 3.33 -4.66
CA ASN A 304 32.25 2.74 -5.84
C ASN A 304 33.23 3.72 -6.52
N ASP A 305 33.31 4.96 -6.09
CA ASP A 305 34.32 5.90 -6.55
C ASP A 305 35.67 5.58 -5.88
N ILE A 306 36.66 5.19 -6.67
CA ILE A 306 38.04 4.87 -6.22
C ILE A 306 38.71 6.05 -5.49
N LYS A 307 38.19 7.27 -5.63
CA LYS A 307 38.76 8.50 -5.07
C LYS A 307 38.01 9.00 -3.83
N VAL A 308 37.25 8.18 -3.14
CA VAL A 308 36.56 8.60 -1.92
C VAL A 308 37.56 9.04 -0.85
N LYS A 309 37.66 10.34 -0.63
CA LYS A 309 38.54 10.91 0.41
C LYS A 309 37.90 10.72 1.79
N ASN A 310 38.74 10.38 2.78
CA ASN A 310 38.34 10.20 4.19
C ASN A 310 37.19 9.17 4.33
N GLU A 311 37.29 8.04 3.66
CA GLU A 311 36.24 7.01 3.65
C GLU A 311 35.87 6.56 5.05
N GLU A 312 36.85 6.25 5.91
CA GLU A 312 36.60 5.84 7.31
C GLU A 312 35.70 6.82 8.06
N LYS A 313 35.97 8.14 7.94
CA LYS A 313 35.13 9.18 8.58
C LYS A 313 33.71 9.20 8.03
N LYS A 314 33.53 8.99 6.71
CA LYS A 314 32.23 8.93 6.06
C LYS A 314 31.46 7.67 6.47
N VAL A 315 32.15 6.54 6.48
CA VAL A 315 31.60 5.24 6.91
C VAL A 315 31.14 5.29 8.36
N LYS A 316 31.93 5.91 9.26
CA LYS A 316 31.52 6.14 10.65
C LYS A 316 30.22 6.95 10.74
N LYS A 317 30.10 8.05 9.98
CA LYS A 317 28.88 8.86 9.95
C LYS A 317 27.68 8.08 9.44
N ILE A 318 27.86 7.28 8.39
CA ILE A 318 26.78 6.43 7.82
C ILE A 318 26.37 5.37 8.82
N ARG A 319 27.32 4.69 9.49
CA ARG A 319 27.04 3.74 10.57
C ARG A 319 26.16 4.38 11.64
N ASP A 320 26.54 5.54 12.14
CA ASP A 320 25.82 6.22 13.22
C ASP A 320 24.39 6.60 12.80
N VAL A 321 24.24 7.12 11.58
CA VAL A 321 22.92 7.45 11.01
C VAL A 321 22.08 6.18 10.78
N PHE A 322 22.67 5.14 10.20
CA PHE A 322 22.00 3.85 9.95
C PHE A 322 21.49 3.25 11.26
N VAL A 323 22.40 3.09 12.24
CA VAL A 323 22.04 2.49 13.54
C VAL A 323 20.91 3.28 14.20
N LYS A 324 21.02 4.62 14.22
CA LYS A 324 19.98 5.49 14.80
C LYS A 324 18.63 5.30 14.10
N GLN A 325 18.61 5.34 12.76
CA GLN A 325 17.37 5.25 11.99
C GLN A 325 16.70 3.87 12.12
N ILE A 326 17.49 2.80 12.04
CA ILE A 326 16.94 1.46 12.15
C ILE A 326 16.51 1.14 13.59
N THR A 327 17.26 1.61 14.60
CA THR A 327 16.84 1.50 16.01
C THR A 327 15.50 2.20 16.25
N ASN A 328 15.30 3.39 15.71
CA ASN A 328 14.02 4.10 15.82
C ASN A 328 12.90 3.30 15.14
N LEU A 329 13.14 2.83 13.91
CA LEU A 329 12.16 2.02 13.16
C LEU A 329 11.75 0.76 13.94
N VAL A 330 12.71 0.05 14.54
CA VAL A 330 12.44 -1.14 15.36
C VAL A 330 11.61 -0.79 16.59
N ASN A 331 11.98 0.30 17.29
CA ASN A 331 11.26 0.75 18.49
C ASN A 331 9.83 1.18 18.15
N ASP A 332 9.63 1.92 17.07
CA ASP A 332 8.30 2.34 16.62
C ASP A 332 7.43 1.12 16.28
N TYR A 333 8.01 0.13 15.61
CA TYR A 333 7.31 -1.12 15.32
C TYR A 333 6.96 -1.91 16.60
N ILE A 334 7.87 -1.99 17.57
CA ILE A 334 7.60 -2.60 18.88
C ILE A 334 6.45 -1.86 19.60
N ILE A 335 6.43 -0.53 19.56
CA ILE A 335 5.34 0.26 20.14
C ILE A 335 4.00 -0.10 19.46
N CYS A 336 3.99 -0.21 18.14
CA CYS A 336 2.79 -0.62 17.39
C CYS A 336 2.32 -2.03 17.81
N LEU A 337 3.25 -2.99 17.94
CA LEU A 337 2.92 -4.35 18.41
C LEU A 337 2.37 -4.36 19.84
N LYS A 338 2.94 -3.56 20.74
CA LYS A 338 2.48 -3.45 22.15
C LYS A 338 1.06 -2.83 22.27
N ARG A 339 0.64 -2.01 21.31
CA ARG A 339 -0.72 -1.44 21.28
C ARG A 339 -1.80 -2.48 20.94
N VAL A 340 -1.42 -3.56 20.30
CA VAL A 340 -2.34 -4.63 19.88
C VAL A 340 -2.54 -5.68 20.98
N LEU A 341 -1.65 -5.73 21.98
CA LEU A 341 -1.71 -6.64 23.16
C LEU A 341 -2.57 -6.08 24.26
#